data_c47493e7cb2439abb97d8e6d9d44bc7b
#
_entry.id   c47493e7cb2439abb97d8e6d9d44bc7b
#
_cell.length_a   1.000
_cell.length_b   1.000
_cell.length_c   1.000
_cell.angle_alpha   90.00
_cell.angle_beta   90.00
_cell.angle_gamma   90.00
#
_symmetry.space_group_name_H-M   'P 1'
#
loop_
_entity.id
_entity.type
_entity.pdbx_description
1 polymer ?
#
loop_
_entity_poly.entity_id
_entity_poly.type
_entity_poly.pdbx_seq_one_letter_code
_entity_poly.pdbx_strand_id
1 'polypeptide(L)'
;MTLPLYSNHSYLSKVYKHNTLPILITEEFDFFRCVEFNSSFYGKTASELFHGNLRDSNISNRYSQLFPNQKLSYWSDCSDTSRKEIKKHGSSKNILTFWAYDDLTSTFPTLENNEPLIIIDGIRFGFEVILEKCDNNIPLSNEDNILINQINHEKPDCIAYKSKVTGTTNFLFFETGFKKLALREVTLRMGELKGNNTNNIICAGTSDYMPYLKKYGQ
;
A
#
# COMPACT_ATOMS: atom_id res chain seq x y z
N MET A 1 3.14 -21.40 15.13
CA MET A 1 1.94 -20.53 15.22
C MET A 1 1.43 -20.31 13.82
N THR A 2 0.16 -20.42 13.54
CA THR A 2 -0.38 -20.14 12.20
C THR A 2 -0.73 -18.64 12.15
N LEU A 3 -0.19 -17.92 11.18
CA LEU A 3 -0.52 -16.50 11.00
C LEU A 3 -2.01 -16.37 10.58
N PRO A 4 -2.79 -15.55 11.27
CA PRO A 4 -4.19 -15.36 10.92
C PRO A 4 -4.31 -14.56 9.62
N LEU A 5 -5.27 -14.93 8.76
CA LEU A 5 -5.59 -14.12 7.58
C LEU A 5 -6.55 -12.99 7.96
N TYR A 6 -6.38 -11.88 7.28
CA TYR A 6 -7.25 -10.71 7.42
C TYR A 6 -8.63 -10.99 6.84
N SER A 7 -9.67 -10.90 7.67
CA SER A 7 -11.04 -11.26 7.31
C SER A 7 -12.08 -10.17 7.59
N ASN A 8 -11.66 -9.00 8.07
CA ASN A 8 -12.57 -7.98 8.59
C ASN A 8 -13.00 -6.93 7.56
N HIS A 9 -12.88 -7.22 6.26
CA HIS A 9 -13.33 -6.28 5.25
C HIS A 9 -14.69 -6.71 4.68
N SER A 10 -15.64 -5.77 4.56
CA SER A 10 -16.99 -6.03 4.06
C SER A 10 -17.06 -6.51 2.60
N TYR A 11 -15.96 -6.37 1.87
CA TYR A 11 -15.82 -6.78 0.47
C TYR A 11 -15.19 -8.16 0.29
N LEU A 12 -14.90 -8.89 1.36
CA LEU A 12 -14.37 -10.24 1.27
C LEU A 12 -15.48 -11.22 0.96
N SER A 13 -15.66 -11.51 -0.31
CA SER A 13 -16.78 -12.33 -0.77
C SER A 13 -16.52 -13.83 -0.62
N LYS A 14 -15.26 -14.29 -0.64
CA LYS A 14 -14.95 -15.74 -0.61
C LYS A 14 -13.61 -16.02 0.04
N VAL A 15 -13.59 -17.06 0.87
CA VAL A 15 -12.38 -17.65 1.42
C VAL A 15 -12.08 -18.94 0.68
N TYR A 16 -10.91 -19.02 0.06
CA TYR A 16 -10.42 -20.23 -0.59
C TYR A 16 -9.28 -20.84 0.21
N LYS A 17 -9.10 -22.14 0.07
CA LYS A 17 -7.94 -22.83 0.60
C LYS A 17 -6.96 -23.10 -0.54
N HIS A 18 -5.76 -22.57 -0.40
CA HIS A 18 -4.64 -22.98 -1.22
C HIS A 18 -3.64 -23.70 -0.30
N ASN A 19 -3.45 -24.98 -0.53
CA ASN A 19 -2.73 -25.86 0.40
C ASN A 19 -3.39 -25.83 1.80
N THR A 20 -2.73 -25.33 2.80
CA THR A 20 -3.23 -25.25 4.19
C THR A 20 -3.63 -23.85 4.61
N LEU A 21 -3.41 -22.84 3.76
CA LEU A 21 -3.72 -21.44 4.07
C LEU A 21 -5.10 -21.07 3.48
N PRO A 22 -5.99 -20.48 4.27
CA PRO A 22 -7.19 -19.85 3.72
C PRO A 22 -6.76 -18.62 2.92
N ILE A 23 -7.14 -18.56 1.67
CA ILE A 23 -6.88 -17.44 0.77
C ILE A 23 -8.14 -16.59 0.68
N LEU A 24 -7.97 -15.29 0.87
CA LEU A 24 -9.02 -14.31 0.65
C LEU A 24 -8.97 -13.86 -0.82
N ILE A 25 -10.02 -14.17 -1.56
CA ILE A 25 -10.23 -13.55 -2.88
C ILE A 25 -11.03 -12.28 -2.64
N THR A 26 -10.43 -11.18 -3.00
CA THR A 26 -11.02 -9.87 -2.94
C THR A 26 -11.48 -9.51 -4.35
N GLU A 27 -12.78 -9.60 -4.63
CA GLU A 27 -13.29 -9.21 -5.94
C GLU A 27 -13.20 -7.69 -6.16
N GLU A 28 -13.12 -6.87 -5.10
CA GLU A 28 -13.04 -5.40 -5.18
C GLU A 28 -12.33 -4.80 -3.96
N PHE A 29 -11.05 -5.08 -3.79
CA PHE A 29 -10.31 -4.49 -2.68
C PHE A 29 -9.53 -3.27 -3.17
N ASP A 30 -9.91 -2.09 -2.69
CA ASP A 30 -9.29 -0.83 -3.05
C ASP A 30 -8.19 -0.44 -2.06
N PHE A 31 -7.07 0.00 -2.60
CA PHE A 31 -5.93 0.48 -1.85
C PHE A 31 -5.58 1.91 -2.24
N PHE A 32 -5.32 2.75 -1.26
CA PHE A 32 -5.00 4.14 -1.47
C PHE A 32 -3.64 4.49 -0.90
N ARG A 33 -2.87 5.28 -1.64
CA ARG A 33 -1.62 5.83 -1.18
C ARG A 33 -1.51 7.29 -1.56
N CYS A 34 -1.14 8.13 -0.59
CA CYS A 34 -0.81 9.52 -0.81
C CYS A 34 0.70 9.74 -0.68
N VAL A 35 1.26 10.51 -1.58
CA VAL A 35 2.65 10.99 -1.49
C VAL A 35 2.69 12.49 -1.74
N GLU A 36 3.66 13.17 -1.16
CA GLU A 36 3.90 14.57 -1.47
C GLU A 36 4.40 14.69 -2.91
N PHE A 37 3.73 15.55 -3.65
CA PHE A 37 4.15 15.86 -5.02
C PHE A 37 5.40 16.73 -5.00
N ASN A 38 6.38 16.38 -5.75
CA ASN A 38 7.59 17.15 -5.95
C ASN A 38 7.97 17.27 -7.44
N SER A 39 8.90 18.17 -7.75
CA SER A 39 9.29 18.45 -9.13
C SER A 39 9.90 17.28 -9.88
N SER A 40 10.43 16.26 -9.17
CA SER A 40 11.00 15.06 -9.82
C SER A 40 9.95 14.15 -10.47
N PHE A 41 8.67 14.42 -10.22
CA PHE A 41 7.57 13.66 -10.80
C PHE A 41 7.17 14.14 -12.19
N TYR A 42 7.58 15.36 -12.57
CA TYR A 42 7.32 15.84 -13.93
C TYR A 42 8.01 14.98 -14.98
N GLY A 43 7.32 14.74 -16.09
CA GLY A 43 7.79 13.91 -17.19
C GLY A 43 7.65 12.40 -16.96
N LYS A 44 7.19 11.97 -15.79
CA LYS A 44 6.92 10.56 -15.51
C LYS A 44 5.49 10.18 -15.87
N THR A 45 5.31 8.96 -16.35
CA THR A 45 4.00 8.34 -16.55
C THR A 45 3.37 7.96 -15.22
N ALA A 46 2.06 7.74 -15.21
CA ALA A 46 1.37 7.24 -14.03
C ALA A 46 1.90 5.87 -13.58
N SER A 47 2.26 5.01 -14.52
CA SER A 47 2.89 3.71 -14.25
C SER A 47 4.24 3.84 -13.57
N GLU A 48 5.14 4.71 -14.05
CA GLU A 48 6.43 4.96 -13.41
C GLU A 48 6.27 5.52 -11.99
N LEU A 49 5.30 6.42 -11.79
CA LEU A 49 4.98 6.96 -10.48
C LEU A 49 4.41 5.88 -9.55
N PHE A 50 3.55 5.02 -10.06
CA PHE A 50 2.97 3.90 -9.31
C PHE A 50 4.06 2.93 -8.86
N HIS A 51 4.91 2.45 -9.78
CA HIS A 51 6.01 1.54 -9.46
C HIS A 51 7.05 2.17 -8.54
N GLY A 52 7.22 3.49 -8.58
CA GLY A 52 8.05 4.25 -7.64
C GLY A 52 7.57 4.22 -6.18
N ASN A 53 6.37 3.69 -5.91
CA ASN A 53 5.88 3.46 -4.55
C ASN A 53 6.47 2.19 -3.90
N LEU A 54 7.04 1.29 -4.67
CA LEU A 54 7.78 0.14 -4.16
C LEU A 54 9.20 0.59 -3.83
N ARG A 55 9.55 0.63 -2.56
CA ARG A 55 10.82 1.19 -2.07
C ARG A 55 11.59 0.17 -1.26
N ASP A 56 12.91 0.27 -1.31
CA ASP A 56 13.80 -0.52 -0.45
C ASP A 56 13.49 -0.25 1.03
N SER A 57 13.36 -1.31 1.82
CA SER A 57 13.11 -1.24 3.26
C SER A 57 14.22 -0.49 4.01
N ASN A 58 15.44 -0.53 3.51
CA ASN A 58 16.61 0.13 4.12
C ASN A 58 16.50 1.66 4.14
N ILE A 59 15.58 2.24 3.36
CA ILE A 59 15.29 3.70 3.39
C ILE A 59 14.53 4.10 4.67
N SER A 60 13.78 3.15 5.27
CA SER A 60 13.00 3.38 6.49
C SER A 60 13.61 2.62 7.66
N ASN A 61 13.97 3.33 8.72
CA ASN A 61 14.58 2.72 9.91
C ASN A 61 13.70 1.61 10.52
N ARG A 62 12.38 1.80 10.58
CA ARG A 62 11.44 0.82 11.12
C ARG A 62 11.37 -0.46 10.27
N TYR A 63 11.36 -0.33 8.95
CA TYR A 63 11.20 -1.48 8.07
C TYR A 63 12.53 -2.22 7.83
N SER A 64 13.66 -1.53 7.88
CA SER A 64 14.96 -2.18 7.78
C SER A 64 15.24 -3.14 8.94
N GLN A 65 14.70 -2.84 10.13
CA GLN A 65 14.82 -3.71 11.29
C GLN A 65 13.95 -4.99 11.16
N LEU A 66 12.74 -4.86 10.58
CA LEU A 66 11.79 -5.96 10.48
C LEU A 66 11.98 -6.81 9.23
N PHE A 67 12.26 -6.16 8.10
CA PHE A 67 12.28 -6.77 6.77
C PHE A 67 13.51 -6.30 5.99
N PRO A 68 14.73 -6.63 6.43
CA PRO A 68 15.97 -6.17 5.81
C PRO A 68 16.06 -6.63 4.36
N ASN A 69 16.55 -5.74 3.48
CA ASN A 69 16.79 -6.01 2.05
C ASN A 69 15.53 -6.43 1.26
N GLN A 70 14.36 -6.01 1.70
CA GLN A 70 13.11 -6.24 0.99
C GLN A 70 12.60 -4.95 0.35
N LYS A 71 11.78 -5.07 -0.68
CA LYS A 71 11.03 -3.94 -1.23
C LYS A 71 9.64 -3.94 -0.68
N LEU A 72 9.20 -2.79 -0.20
CA LEU A 72 7.95 -2.60 0.50
C LEU A 72 7.15 -1.43 -0.08
N SER A 73 5.85 -1.53 0.00
CA SER A 73 4.94 -0.45 -0.35
C SER A 73 3.80 -0.33 0.66
N TYR A 74 3.56 0.87 1.16
CA TYR A 74 2.60 1.16 2.20
C TYR A 74 1.34 1.78 1.62
N TRP A 75 0.17 1.28 2.02
CA TRP A 75 -1.16 1.67 1.52
C TRP A 75 -2.17 1.76 2.65
N SER A 76 -3.35 2.32 2.37
CA SER A 76 -4.47 2.42 3.30
C SER A 76 -5.77 1.97 2.64
N ASP A 77 -6.76 1.63 3.46
CA ASP A 77 -8.09 1.19 3.04
C ASP A 77 -8.95 2.30 2.39
N CYS A 78 -8.60 3.56 2.62
CA CYS A 78 -9.30 4.68 1.99
C CYS A 78 -8.39 5.89 1.78
N SER A 79 -8.81 6.76 0.87
CA SER A 79 -8.06 7.97 0.52
C SER A 79 -7.90 8.95 1.69
N ASP A 80 -8.90 9.03 2.57
CA ASP A 80 -8.85 9.92 3.73
C ASP A 80 -7.83 9.47 4.77
N THR A 81 -7.73 8.16 5.02
CA THR A 81 -6.67 7.58 5.87
C THR A 81 -5.31 7.93 5.30
N SER A 82 -5.10 7.64 4.02
CA SER A 82 -3.84 7.91 3.35
C SER A 82 -3.44 9.40 3.39
N ARG A 83 -4.41 10.32 3.24
CA ARG A 83 -4.16 11.77 3.37
C ARG A 83 -3.82 12.21 4.79
N LYS A 84 -4.49 11.65 5.80
CA LYS A 84 -4.20 11.95 7.20
C LYS A 84 -2.83 11.45 7.61
N GLU A 85 -2.44 10.27 7.14
CA GLU A 85 -1.10 9.72 7.37
C GLU A 85 0.00 10.64 6.82
N ILE A 86 -0.12 11.10 5.57
CA ILE A 86 0.90 11.99 4.99
C ILE A 86 0.93 13.36 5.67
N LYS A 87 -0.22 13.91 6.07
CA LYS A 87 -0.30 15.17 6.80
C LYS A 87 0.40 15.12 8.16
N LYS A 88 0.31 13.99 8.86
CA LYS A 88 1.02 13.77 10.13
C LYS A 88 2.53 13.88 9.97
N HIS A 89 3.06 13.54 8.81
CA HIS A 89 4.49 13.64 8.49
C HIS A 89 4.91 15.01 7.91
N GLY A 90 4.03 16.02 8.02
CA GLY A 90 4.35 17.43 7.67
C GLY A 90 4.10 17.80 6.20
N SER A 91 3.67 16.86 5.37
CA SER A 91 3.31 17.14 3.99
C SER A 91 1.87 17.59 3.84
N SER A 92 1.60 18.66 3.10
CA SER A 92 0.24 19.18 3.12
C SER A 92 -0.28 19.88 1.87
N LYS A 93 0.59 20.39 0.98
CA LYS A 93 0.09 21.31 -0.06
C LYS A 93 -0.24 20.64 -1.38
N ASN A 94 0.66 19.80 -1.87
CA ASN A 94 0.50 19.16 -3.16
C ASN A 94 0.59 17.64 -2.96
N ILE A 95 -0.51 16.94 -3.18
CA ILE A 95 -0.63 15.52 -2.86
C ILE A 95 -0.98 14.76 -4.13
N LEU A 96 -0.17 13.75 -4.43
CA LEU A 96 -0.48 12.73 -5.42
C LEU A 96 -1.12 11.54 -4.71
N THR A 97 -2.33 11.19 -5.12
CA THR A 97 -3.08 10.05 -4.61
C THR A 97 -3.14 8.97 -5.66
N PHE A 98 -2.70 7.78 -5.28
CA PHE A 98 -2.83 6.56 -6.08
C PHE A 98 -4.03 5.78 -5.58
N TRP A 99 -4.82 5.26 -6.49
CA TRP A 99 -5.87 4.30 -6.25
C TRP A 99 -5.55 3.03 -7.04
N ALA A 100 -5.29 1.96 -6.32
CA ALA A 100 -4.99 0.65 -6.88
C ALA A 100 -5.98 -0.39 -6.34
N TYR A 101 -6.08 -1.50 -7.02
CA TYR A 101 -6.96 -2.60 -6.66
C TYR A 101 -6.28 -3.94 -6.96
N ASP A 102 -6.82 -5.01 -6.38
CA ASP A 102 -6.43 -6.37 -6.70
C ASP A 102 -7.18 -6.81 -7.96
N ASP A 103 -6.45 -6.97 -9.06
CA ASP A 103 -7.04 -7.23 -10.38
C ASP A 103 -7.21 -8.72 -10.65
N LEU A 104 -8.03 -9.40 -9.83
CA LEU A 104 -8.46 -10.79 -10.12
C LEU A 104 -9.53 -10.88 -11.21
N THR A 105 -10.22 -9.77 -11.48
CA THR A 105 -11.40 -9.75 -12.36
C THR A 105 -11.19 -9.00 -13.66
N SER A 106 -9.99 -8.44 -13.88
CA SER A 106 -9.69 -7.72 -15.11
C SER A 106 -9.91 -8.61 -16.33
N THR A 107 -10.80 -8.17 -17.20
CA THR A 107 -10.99 -8.75 -18.53
C THR A 107 -9.78 -8.56 -19.44
N PHE A 108 -8.78 -7.82 -18.95
CA PHE A 108 -7.51 -7.61 -19.63
C PHE A 108 -6.40 -8.30 -18.84
N PRO A 109 -5.91 -9.46 -19.29
CA PRO A 109 -4.87 -10.21 -18.59
C PRO A 109 -3.51 -9.52 -18.74
N THR A 110 -3.33 -8.39 -18.07
CA THR A 110 -2.04 -7.68 -18.03
C THR A 110 -1.17 -8.10 -16.85
N LEU A 111 -1.73 -8.86 -15.91
CA LEU A 111 -0.98 -9.47 -14.82
C LEU A 111 -0.71 -10.94 -15.16
N GLU A 112 0.55 -11.31 -15.14
CA GLU A 112 1.01 -12.70 -15.42
C GLU A 112 0.50 -13.72 -14.38
N ASN A 113 -0.06 -13.25 -13.25
CA ASN A 113 -0.53 -14.07 -12.15
C ASN A 113 -1.89 -13.59 -11.63
N ASN A 114 -2.95 -14.26 -12.01
CA ASN A 114 -4.30 -14.12 -11.43
C ASN A 114 -4.40 -14.81 -10.05
N GLU A 115 -3.39 -14.65 -9.19
CA GLU A 115 -3.40 -15.25 -7.88
C GLU A 115 -3.95 -14.26 -6.85
N PRO A 116 -4.84 -14.72 -5.93
CA PRO A 116 -5.38 -13.86 -4.89
C PRO A 116 -4.29 -13.38 -3.94
N LEU A 117 -4.50 -12.20 -3.34
CA LEU A 117 -3.60 -11.67 -2.33
C LEU A 117 -3.67 -12.50 -1.04
N ILE A 118 -2.49 -12.83 -0.51
CA ILE A 118 -2.35 -13.42 0.83
C ILE A 118 -2.12 -12.28 1.81
N ILE A 119 -3.17 -11.88 2.53
CA ILE A 119 -3.14 -10.77 3.49
C ILE A 119 -3.12 -11.34 4.90
N ILE A 120 -2.06 -11.09 5.65
CA ILE A 120 -1.95 -11.47 7.07
C ILE A 120 -2.66 -10.43 7.94
N ASP A 121 -3.46 -10.91 8.90
CA ASP A 121 -4.15 -10.07 9.87
C ASP A 121 -3.20 -9.61 10.99
N GLY A 122 -2.43 -8.59 10.71
CA GLY A 122 -1.53 -7.96 11.67
C GLY A 122 -2.24 -7.26 12.82
N ILE A 123 -3.53 -6.96 12.67
CA ILE A 123 -4.32 -6.34 13.75
C ILE A 123 -4.45 -7.31 14.93
N ARG A 124 -4.65 -8.59 14.64
CA ARG A 124 -4.82 -9.63 15.69
C ARG A 124 -3.58 -9.85 16.55
N PHE A 125 -2.39 -9.59 16.05
CA PHE A 125 -1.17 -9.73 16.82
C PHE A 125 -0.47 -8.39 17.12
N GLY A 126 -1.17 -7.27 16.90
CA GLY A 126 -0.66 -5.95 17.26
C GLY A 126 0.57 -5.51 16.47
N PHE A 127 0.59 -5.75 15.16
CA PHE A 127 1.73 -5.38 14.32
C PHE A 127 2.07 -3.87 14.42
N GLU A 128 1.07 -3.02 14.64
CA GLU A 128 1.25 -1.58 14.89
C GLU A 128 2.10 -1.29 16.14
N VAL A 129 2.03 -2.17 17.16
CA VAL A 129 2.86 -2.04 18.38
C VAL A 129 4.32 -2.40 18.07
N ILE A 130 4.53 -3.41 17.24
CA ILE A 130 5.89 -3.79 16.77
C ILE A 130 6.51 -2.63 15.99
N LEU A 131 5.74 -2.02 15.08
CA LEU A 131 6.18 -0.84 14.33
C LEU A 131 6.52 0.32 15.27
N GLU A 132 5.75 0.52 16.33
CA GLU A 132 6.01 1.57 17.32
C GLU A 132 7.30 1.33 18.12
N LYS A 133 7.57 0.10 18.49
CA LYS A 133 8.84 -0.26 19.13
C LYS A 133 10.02 0.13 18.24
N CYS A 134 9.94 -0.19 16.95
CA CYS A 134 10.98 0.20 15.98
C CYS A 134 11.11 1.73 15.84
N ASP A 135 9.99 2.46 15.76
CA ASP A 135 10.00 3.93 15.65
C ASP A 135 10.64 4.61 16.88
N ASN A 136 10.48 4.02 18.05
CA ASN A 136 11.00 4.53 19.31
C ASN A 136 12.33 3.89 19.73
N ASN A 137 12.95 3.08 18.87
CA ASN A 137 14.17 2.30 19.15
C ASN A 137 14.05 1.42 20.41
N ILE A 138 12.86 0.90 20.68
CA ILE A 138 12.59 -0.05 21.76
C ILE A 138 12.94 -1.45 21.25
N PRO A 139 13.74 -2.24 21.98
CA PRO A 139 14.07 -3.59 21.58
C PRO A 139 12.83 -4.47 21.40
N LEU A 140 12.83 -5.29 20.36
CA LEU A 140 11.79 -6.29 20.12
C LEU A 140 11.89 -7.41 21.16
N SER A 141 10.74 -7.89 21.63
CA SER A 141 10.68 -9.07 22.49
C SER A 141 11.00 -10.34 21.69
N ASN A 142 11.26 -11.46 22.40
CA ASN A 142 11.42 -12.75 21.74
C ASN A 142 10.18 -13.15 20.92
N GLU A 143 8.98 -12.84 21.42
CA GLU A 143 7.72 -13.11 20.73
C GLU A 143 7.58 -12.28 19.46
N ASP A 144 7.93 -10.98 19.51
CA ASP A 144 7.96 -10.13 18.33
C ASP A 144 8.92 -10.70 17.26
N ASN A 145 10.12 -11.12 17.68
CA ASN A 145 11.12 -11.69 16.77
C ASN A 145 10.66 -13.01 16.15
N ILE A 146 10.04 -13.89 16.92
CA ILE A 146 9.46 -15.15 16.40
C ILE A 146 8.41 -14.84 15.35
N LEU A 147 7.52 -13.89 15.62
CA LEU A 147 6.46 -13.48 14.70
C LEU A 147 7.04 -12.91 13.39
N ILE A 148 7.99 -11.98 13.49
CA ILE A 148 8.63 -11.37 12.33
C ILE A 148 9.38 -12.41 11.49
N ASN A 149 10.09 -13.35 12.14
CA ASN A 149 10.76 -14.45 11.45
C ASN A 149 9.75 -15.34 10.73
N GLN A 150 8.60 -15.61 11.32
CA GLN A 150 7.55 -16.39 10.69
C GLN A 150 6.98 -15.66 9.46
N ILE A 151 6.71 -14.35 9.56
CA ILE A 151 6.27 -13.54 8.42
C ILE A 151 7.30 -13.59 7.29
N ASN A 152 8.58 -13.42 7.62
CA ASN A 152 9.69 -13.50 6.64
C ASN A 152 9.80 -14.89 5.98
N HIS A 153 9.47 -15.95 6.70
CA HIS A 153 9.48 -17.32 6.18
C HIS A 153 8.26 -17.59 5.27
N GLU A 154 7.07 -17.19 5.70
CA GLU A 154 5.82 -17.46 4.96
C GLU A 154 5.64 -16.55 3.74
N LYS A 155 6.33 -15.41 3.70
CA LYS A 155 6.33 -14.45 2.57
C LYS A 155 4.92 -14.11 2.08
N PRO A 156 4.06 -13.54 2.93
CA PRO A 156 2.74 -13.09 2.50
C PRO A 156 2.85 -11.97 1.48
N ASP A 157 1.77 -11.71 0.75
CA ASP A 157 1.73 -10.58 -0.15
C ASP A 157 1.61 -9.25 0.61
N CYS A 158 0.93 -9.27 1.75
CA CYS A 158 0.62 -8.06 2.51
C CYS A 158 0.36 -8.35 3.98
N ILE A 159 0.62 -7.36 4.84
CA ILE A 159 0.23 -7.32 6.24
C ILE A 159 -0.79 -6.19 6.43
N ALA A 160 -2.00 -6.52 6.88
CA ALA A 160 -2.98 -5.54 7.31
C ALA A 160 -2.75 -5.18 8.79
N TYR A 161 -2.75 -3.90 9.14
CA TYR A 161 -2.57 -3.45 10.52
C TYR A 161 -3.30 -2.14 10.79
N LYS A 162 -3.51 -1.82 12.06
CA LYS A 162 -4.27 -0.66 12.47
C LYS A 162 -3.52 0.65 12.27
N SER A 163 -4.15 1.61 11.59
CA SER A 163 -3.64 2.97 11.51
C SER A 163 -3.73 3.67 12.87
N LYS A 164 -2.63 4.22 13.35
CA LYS A 164 -2.60 5.03 14.58
C LYS A 164 -3.20 6.43 14.40
N VAL A 165 -3.36 6.87 13.16
CA VAL A 165 -3.88 8.20 12.84
C VAL A 165 -5.40 8.19 12.78
N THR A 166 -5.98 7.16 12.19
CA THR A 166 -7.41 7.10 11.90
C THR A 166 -8.13 5.96 12.61
N GLY A 167 -7.38 4.96 13.07
CA GLY A 167 -7.95 3.72 13.62
C GLY A 167 -8.47 2.74 12.56
N THR A 168 -8.39 3.10 11.28
CA THR A 168 -8.74 2.23 10.13
C THR A 168 -7.59 1.28 9.79
N THR A 169 -7.60 0.69 8.60
CA THR A 169 -6.61 -0.31 8.19
C THR A 169 -5.55 0.26 7.27
N ASN A 170 -4.30 -0.02 7.59
CA ASN A 170 -3.15 0.17 6.72
C ASN A 170 -2.65 -1.19 6.22
N PHE A 171 -2.01 -1.18 5.06
CA PHE A 171 -1.48 -2.35 4.39
C PHE A 171 -0.01 -2.15 4.04
N LEU A 172 0.82 -3.07 4.47
CA LEU A 172 2.22 -3.14 4.09
C LEU A 172 2.41 -4.25 3.08
N PHE A 173 2.55 -3.89 1.80
CA PHE A 173 2.80 -4.82 0.72
C PHE A 173 4.27 -5.16 0.61
N PHE A 174 4.55 -6.44 0.43
CA PHE A 174 5.82 -6.93 -0.09
C PHE A 174 5.85 -6.83 -1.62
N GLU A 175 7.01 -6.98 -2.23
CA GLU A 175 7.17 -6.84 -3.68
C GLU A 175 6.25 -7.79 -4.47
N THR A 176 6.08 -9.02 -4.02
CA THR A 176 5.18 -10.01 -4.64
C THR A 176 3.74 -9.53 -4.67
N GLY A 177 3.23 -9.09 -3.53
CA GLY A 177 1.87 -8.59 -3.42
C GLY A 177 1.66 -7.27 -4.16
N PHE A 178 2.65 -6.37 -4.12
CA PHE A 178 2.57 -5.12 -4.87
C PHE A 178 2.46 -5.34 -6.38
N LYS A 179 3.15 -6.35 -6.91
CA LYS A 179 3.08 -6.73 -8.33
C LYS A 179 1.71 -7.28 -8.77
N LYS A 180 0.88 -7.70 -7.82
CA LYS A 180 -0.50 -8.15 -8.07
C LYS A 180 -1.51 -6.99 -8.10
N LEU A 181 -1.08 -5.77 -7.78
CA LEU A 181 -1.93 -4.59 -7.80
C LEU A 181 -1.98 -3.97 -9.20
N ALA A 182 -3.18 -3.61 -9.64
CA ALA A 182 -3.40 -2.78 -10.81
C ALA A 182 -3.71 -1.34 -10.41
N LEU A 183 -3.15 -0.39 -11.13
CA LEU A 183 -3.43 1.03 -10.94
C LEU A 183 -4.77 1.39 -11.58
N ARG A 184 -5.69 1.93 -10.78
CA ARG A 184 -6.97 2.45 -11.27
C ARG A 184 -6.90 3.93 -11.62
N GLU A 185 -6.33 4.73 -10.71
CA GLU A 185 -6.30 6.19 -10.88
C GLU A 185 -5.08 6.80 -10.17
N VAL A 186 -4.58 7.88 -10.75
CA VAL A 186 -3.65 8.80 -10.08
C VAL A 186 -4.25 10.20 -10.12
N THR A 187 -4.47 10.77 -8.94
CA THR A 187 -5.05 12.12 -8.80
C THR A 187 -4.02 13.05 -8.19
N LEU A 188 -3.73 14.17 -8.86
CA LEU A 188 -2.94 15.26 -8.30
C LEU A 188 -3.87 16.32 -7.70
N ARG A 189 -3.75 16.53 -6.39
CA ARG A 189 -4.36 17.65 -5.70
C ARG A 189 -3.30 18.72 -5.47
N MET A 190 -3.46 19.86 -6.13
CA MET A 190 -2.67 21.05 -5.86
C MET A 190 -3.26 21.78 -4.66
N GLY A 191 -2.41 22.28 -3.77
CA GLY A 191 -2.84 22.90 -2.52
C GLY A 191 -3.76 24.11 -2.74
N GLU A 192 -4.41 24.54 -1.68
CA GLU A 192 -5.36 25.66 -1.66
C GLU A 192 -4.74 26.96 -2.19
N LEU A 193 -4.82 27.17 -3.48
CA LEU A 193 -4.92 28.52 -4.01
C LEU A 193 -6.30 29.02 -3.61
N LYS A 194 -6.37 30.06 -2.77
CA LYS A 194 -7.58 30.66 -2.21
C LYS A 194 -8.85 30.34 -3.01
N GLY A 195 -9.58 29.31 -2.59
CA GLY A 195 -10.91 28.98 -3.08
C GLY A 195 -11.03 27.92 -4.19
N ASN A 196 -9.97 27.43 -4.82
CA ASN A 196 -10.06 26.42 -5.87
C ASN A 196 -9.17 25.22 -5.58
N ASN A 197 -9.78 24.14 -5.11
CA ASN A 197 -9.14 22.81 -5.13
C ASN A 197 -9.15 22.29 -6.56
N THR A 198 -8.05 22.38 -7.28
CA THR A 198 -7.91 21.74 -8.59
C THR A 198 -7.47 20.30 -8.39
N ASN A 199 -8.36 19.36 -8.60
CA ASN A 199 -8.04 17.95 -8.73
C ASN A 199 -7.81 17.67 -10.22
N ASN A 200 -6.61 17.23 -10.59
CA ASN A 200 -6.32 16.75 -11.93
C ASN A 200 -6.22 15.23 -11.88
N ILE A 201 -7.11 14.55 -12.59
CA ILE A 201 -7.00 13.11 -12.85
C ILE A 201 -5.90 12.93 -13.88
N ILE A 202 -4.86 12.17 -13.53
CA ILE A 202 -3.69 11.97 -14.41
C ILE A 202 -3.82 10.67 -15.17
N CYS A 203 -4.53 9.67 -14.62
CA CYS A 203 -4.72 8.37 -15.25
C CYS A 203 -5.96 7.68 -14.70
N ALA A 204 -6.75 7.11 -15.57
CA ALA A 204 -7.74 6.10 -15.26
C ALA A 204 -7.33 4.83 -16.02
N GLY A 205 -6.86 3.89 -15.31
CA GLY A 205 -6.96 2.45 -15.41
C GLY A 205 -6.43 1.71 -16.53
N THR A 206 -5.74 1.89 -17.56
CA THR A 206 -5.11 0.83 -18.36
C THR A 206 -3.64 1.10 -18.67
N SER A 207 -2.85 0.02 -18.68
CA SER A 207 -1.41 0.05 -18.93
C SER A 207 -0.99 0.72 -20.24
N ASP A 208 -1.90 0.81 -21.20
CA ASP A 208 -1.59 1.24 -22.56
C ASP A 208 -1.84 2.73 -22.80
N TYR A 209 -2.53 3.42 -21.90
CA TYR A 209 -2.82 4.84 -22.03
C TYR A 209 -2.45 5.61 -20.77
N MET A 210 -1.19 5.99 -20.66
CA MET A 210 -0.63 6.70 -19.52
C MET A 210 -0.25 8.14 -19.90
N PRO A 211 -1.09 9.15 -19.61
CA PRO A 211 -0.72 10.52 -19.84
C PRO A 211 0.48 10.93 -18.98
N TYR A 212 1.39 11.69 -19.56
CA TYR A 212 2.52 12.26 -18.85
C TYR A 212 2.06 13.38 -17.93
N LEU A 213 2.66 13.46 -16.76
CA LEU A 213 2.55 14.61 -15.89
C LEU A 213 3.38 15.75 -16.53
N LYS A 214 2.69 16.73 -17.08
CA LYS A 214 3.34 17.90 -17.70
C LYS A 214 3.35 19.08 -16.73
N LYS A 215 4.44 19.83 -16.73
CA LYS A 215 4.47 21.13 -16.07
C LYS A 215 3.67 22.12 -16.92
N TYR A 216 2.73 22.84 -16.30
CA TYR A 216 2.02 23.92 -16.98
C TYR A 216 3.01 24.98 -17.48
N GLY A 217 2.98 25.30 -18.76
CA GLY A 217 3.80 26.37 -19.37
C GLY A 217 5.10 25.90 -20.04
N GLN A 218 5.26 24.62 -20.30
CA GLN A 218 6.31 24.10 -21.19
C GLN A 218 5.70 23.45 -22.42
#